data_ca75c3d3f19063e6f3dbb2f9b56005c3
#
_entry.id   ca75c3d3f19063e6f3dbb2f9b56005c3
#
_cell.length_a   1.000
_cell.length_b   1.000
_cell.length_c   1.000
_cell.angle_alpha   90.00
_cell.angle_beta   90.00
_cell.angle_gamma   90.00
#
_symmetry.space_group_name_H-M   'P 1'
#
loop_
_entity.id
_entity.type
_entity.pdbx_description
1 polymer ?
#
loop_
_entity_poly.entity_id
_entity_poly.type
_entity_poly.pdbx_seq_one_letter_code
_entity_poly.pdbx_strand_id
1 'polypeptide(L)'
;MNDRNGFQTFLIFSSFILSTFGAMPTAQAETTLPNIVQSPAPATIYGKVTAVIEAPGYTYAEVDTDHEKVWAAGPKTALKTGDRVSFSTNMPMRNFHSSTLNRDFGIIYFVNSFSTADDVHKSAAAGTSVAASHNRPSPAAAPVEGIAKLDAGNTIREIEADKEKLKGKTVRLRGKITKFNPNIMGKNWAHVRDSSTLDDLTVTTSDKVSVGDVVIIEGTLEVNKDFGYGYAYPVMVENAKITRE
;
A
#
# COMPACT_ATOMS: atom_id res chain seq x y z
N MET A 1 20.41 50.22 -99.17
CA MET A 1 19.78 49.31 -100.12
C MET A 1 19.41 48.04 -99.41
N ASN A 2 18.11 47.80 -99.38
CA ASN A 2 17.41 46.54 -99.00
C ASN A 2 17.61 46.04 -97.59
N ASP A 3 16.64 46.28 -96.81
CA ASP A 3 15.40 45.51 -96.59
C ASP A 3 15.60 44.06 -96.07
N ARG A 4 15.13 43.81 -94.92
CA ARG A 4 13.90 43.02 -94.72
C ARG A 4 13.68 42.60 -93.26
N ASN A 5 12.60 43.09 -92.80
CA ASN A 5 11.78 42.58 -91.68
C ASN A 5 11.96 41.07 -91.39
N GLY A 6 12.13 40.76 -90.13
CA GLY A 6 11.95 39.42 -89.55
C GLY A 6 11.21 39.57 -88.23
N PHE A 7 9.90 39.40 -88.33
CA PHE A 7 9.05 39.21 -87.19
C PHE A 7 9.52 37.97 -86.36
N GLN A 8 10.04 38.19 -85.20
CA GLN A 8 10.20 37.09 -84.27
C GLN A 8 9.14 37.16 -83.18
N THR A 9 8.26 36.17 -83.28
CA THR A 9 7.25 35.86 -82.34
C THR A 9 7.89 35.46 -80.99
N PHE A 10 7.70 36.26 -79.96
CA PHE A 10 8.08 35.90 -78.56
C PHE A 10 7.11 34.88 -78.02
N LEU A 11 7.52 33.68 -77.95
CA LEU A 11 6.86 32.62 -77.16
C LEU A 11 7.25 32.80 -75.70
N ILE A 12 6.29 33.26 -74.93
CA ILE A 12 6.42 33.37 -73.47
C ILE A 12 6.26 31.94 -72.92
N PHE A 13 7.38 31.30 -72.58
CA PHE A 13 7.34 30.09 -71.74
C PHE A 13 7.07 30.50 -70.32
N SER A 14 5.83 30.30 -69.88
CA SER A 14 5.46 30.36 -68.48
C SER A 14 6.01 29.15 -67.79
N SER A 15 7.15 29.30 -67.12
CA SER A 15 7.68 28.25 -66.22
C SER A 15 6.82 28.19 -64.93
N PHE A 16 5.95 27.19 -64.90
CA PHE A 16 5.22 26.82 -63.70
C PHE A 16 6.22 26.12 -62.75
N ILE A 17 6.72 26.85 -61.78
CA ILE A 17 7.50 26.24 -60.68
C ILE A 17 6.52 25.56 -59.78
N LEU A 18 6.40 24.25 -59.91
CA LEU A 18 5.69 23.40 -59.01
C LEU A 18 6.53 23.24 -57.71
N SER A 19 6.22 24.08 -56.71
CA SER A 19 6.79 23.91 -55.38
C SER A 19 6.22 22.66 -54.75
N THR A 20 7.00 21.60 -54.75
CA THR A 20 6.74 20.41 -53.95
C THR A 20 6.98 20.78 -52.50
N PHE A 21 5.90 21.07 -51.79
CA PHE A 21 5.89 21.12 -50.33
C PHE A 21 6.18 19.70 -49.84
N GLY A 22 7.43 19.47 -49.49
CA GLY A 22 7.82 18.26 -48.78
C GLY A 22 7.15 18.25 -47.44
N ALA A 23 6.15 17.38 -47.29
CA ALA A 23 5.58 17.05 -45.98
C ALA A 23 6.69 16.42 -45.14
N MET A 24 7.21 17.14 -44.15
CA MET A 24 8.00 16.54 -43.08
C MET A 24 7.10 15.60 -42.31
N PRO A 25 7.53 14.34 -42.10
CA PRO A 25 6.83 13.48 -41.18
C PRO A 25 6.99 14.08 -39.77
N THR A 26 5.92 14.57 -39.20
CA THR A 26 5.82 14.83 -37.76
C THR A 26 6.01 13.48 -37.09
N ALA A 27 7.18 13.24 -36.53
CA ALA A 27 7.42 12.15 -35.60
C ALA A 27 6.54 12.45 -34.39
N GLN A 28 5.38 11.81 -34.31
CA GLN A 28 4.64 11.70 -33.09
C GLN A 28 5.47 10.83 -32.17
N ALA A 29 6.13 11.45 -31.20
CA ALA A 29 6.68 10.74 -30.07
C ALA A 29 5.48 10.11 -29.34
N GLU A 30 5.23 8.84 -29.59
CA GLU A 30 4.38 8.03 -28.73
C GLU A 30 5.06 8.04 -27.35
N THR A 31 4.55 8.90 -26.49
CA THR A 31 4.86 8.85 -25.05
C THR A 31 4.25 7.56 -24.54
N THR A 32 5.00 6.47 -24.62
CA THR A 32 4.70 5.25 -23.87
C THR A 32 4.79 5.62 -22.40
N LEU A 33 3.64 5.92 -21.82
CA LEU A 33 3.51 6.02 -20.37
C LEU A 33 4.00 4.69 -19.80
N PRO A 34 4.86 4.71 -18.78
CA PRO A 34 5.27 3.47 -18.14
C PRO A 34 4.01 2.74 -17.69
N ASN A 35 3.86 1.51 -18.11
CA ASN A 35 2.80 0.62 -17.67
C ASN A 35 2.96 0.50 -16.15
N ILE A 36 2.19 1.29 -15.42
CA ILE A 36 2.09 1.16 -13.96
C ILE A 36 1.44 -0.19 -13.77
N VAL A 37 2.24 -1.20 -13.43
CA VAL A 37 1.74 -2.49 -12.97
C VAL A 37 0.96 -2.16 -11.70
N GLN A 38 -0.33 -1.93 -11.85
CA GLN A 38 -1.25 -1.82 -10.74
C GLN A 38 -1.17 -3.11 -9.97
N SER A 39 -0.63 -3.06 -8.76
CA SER A 39 -0.79 -4.16 -7.81
C SER A 39 -2.28 -4.50 -7.77
N PRO A 40 -2.63 -5.78 -7.93
CA PRO A 40 -4.04 -6.17 -7.89
C PRO A 40 -4.65 -5.65 -6.59
N ALA A 41 -5.81 -4.99 -6.71
CA ALA A 41 -6.55 -4.54 -5.56
C ALA A 41 -6.80 -5.73 -4.61
N PRO A 42 -6.72 -5.53 -3.28
CA PRO A 42 -6.93 -6.59 -2.33
C PRO A 42 -8.29 -7.24 -2.59
N ALA A 43 -8.27 -8.53 -2.90
CA ALA A 43 -9.49 -9.31 -3.06
C ALA A 43 -10.03 -9.69 -1.67
N THR A 44 -11.35 -9.84 -1.55
CA THR A 44 -11.97 -10.38 -0.34
C THR A 44 -12.24 -11.86 -0.58
N ILE A 45 -11.72 -12.70 0.29
CA ILE A 45 -12.05 -14.13 0.34
C ILE A 45 -13.28 -14.31 1.21
N TYR A 46 -14.20 -15.15 0.73
CA TYR A 46 -15.35 -15.65 1.46
C TYR A 46 -15.23 -17.16 1.57
N GLY A 47 -15.58 -17.71 2.73
CA GLY A 47 -15.56 -19.15 2.88
C GLY A 47 -16.10 -19.63 4.23
N LYS A 48 -16.00 -20.94 4.43
CA LYS A 48 -16.44 -21.60 5.65
C LYS A 48 -15.23 -22.06 6.45
N VAL A 49 -15.19 -21.74 7.72
CA VAL A 49 -14.13 -22.18 8.64
C VAL A 49 -14.17 -23.70 8.79
N THR A 50 -13.07 -24.38 8.50
CA THR A 50 -12.90 -25.83 8.63
C THR A 50 -12.04 -26.21 9.82
N ALA A 51 -11.12 -25.34 10.22
CA ALA A 51 -10.31 -25.52 11.43
C ALA A 51 -9.98 -24.16 12.06
N VAL A 52 -9.83 -24.14 13.38
CA VAL A 52 -9.41 -22.97 14.14
C VAL A 52 -8.27 -23.37 15.06
N ILE A 53 -7.21 -22.58 15.11
CA ILE A 53 -6.11 -22.71 16.06
C ILE A 53 -5.96 -21.37 16.78
N GLU A 54 -6.11 -21.40 18.09
CA GLU A 54 -5.87 -20.22 18.91
C GLU A 54 -4.41 -20.16 19.34
N ALA A 55 -3.81 -18.99 19.20
CA ALA A 55 -2.47 -18.70 19.67
C ALA A 55 -2.48 -17.40 20.51
N PRO A 56 -1.44 -17.14 21.31
CA PRO A 56 -1.33 -15.87 22.01
C PRO A 56 -1.37 -14.68 21.04
N GLY A 57 -2.45 -13.89 21.10
CA GLY A 57 -2.66 -12.71 20.27
C GLY A 57 -3.28 -12.95 18.89
N TYR A 58 -3.38 -14.19 18.41
CA TYR A 58 -3.86 -14.53 17.07
C TYR A 58 -4.87 -15.67 17.07
N THR A 59 -5.79 -15.60 16.12
CA THR A 59 -6.63 -16.72 15.69
C THR A 59 -6.20 -17.11 14.29
N TYR A 60 -5.84 -18.38 14.10
CA TYR A 60 -5.57 -18.99 12.81
C TYR A 60 -6.82 -19.76 12.39
N ALA A 61 -7.31 -19.51 11.18
CA ALA A 61 -8.46 -20.19 10.63
C ALA A 61 -8.11 -20.83 9.29
N GLU A 62 -8.40 -22.11 9.13
CA GLU A 62 -8.48 -22.72 7.81
C GLU A 62 -9.87 -22.45 7.25
N VAL A 63 -9.92 -21.87 6.09
CA VAL A 63 -11.15 -21.47 5.43
C VAL A 63 -11.28 -22.20 4.10
N ASP A 64 -12.34 -22.95 3.95
CA ASP A 64 -12.73 -23.59 2.71
C ASP A 64 -13.49 -22.56 1.86
N THR A 65 -12.85 -22.18 0.77
CA THR A 65 -13.46 -21.37 -0.26
C THR A 65 -14.10 -22.33 -1.29
N ASP A 66 -14.89 -21.83 -2.21
CA ASP A 66 -15.44 -22.68 -3.26
C ASP A 66 -14.39 -23.29 -4.21
N HIS A 67 -13.11 -22.88 -4.06
CA HIS A 67 -12.02 -23.28 -4.95
C HIS A 67 -10.90 -24.00 -4.23
N GLU A 68 -10.49 -23.55 -3.06
CA GLU A 68 -9.36 -24.09 -2.30
C GLU A 68 -9.50 -23.83 -0.80
N LYS A 69 -8.71 -24.55 -0.02
CA LYS A 69 -8.55 -24.28 1.41
C LYS A 69 -7.39 -23.35 1.63
N VAL A 70 -7.63 -22.27 2.33
CA VAL A 70 -6.64 -21.25 2.65
C VAL A 70 -6.54 -21.05 4.16
N TRP A 71 -5.33 -20.76 4.62
CA TRP A 71 -5.11 -20.35 6.00
C TRP A 71 -5.11 -18.83 6.12
N ALA A 72 -5.78 -18.33 7.15
CA ALA A 72 -5.74 -16.93 7.54
C ALA A 72 -5.37 -16.79 9.00
N ALA A 73 -4.53 -15.80 9.33
CA ALA A 73 -4.15 -15.44 10.69
C ALA A 73 -4.51 -13.98 10.94
N GLY A 74 -5.30 -13.73 11.97
CA GLY A 74 -5.77 -12.38 12.33
C GLY A 74 -5.78 -12.16 13.83
N PRO A 75 -6.17 -10.98 14.29
CA PRO A 75 -6.36 -10.68 15.71
C PRO A 75 -7.28 -11.69 16.36
N LYS A 76 -7.13 -11.86 17.67
CA LYS A 76 -7.91 -12.83 18.43
C LYS A 76 -9.41 -12.62 18.18
N THR A 77 -10.02 -13.61 17.55
CA THR A 77 -11.42 -13.60 17.14
C THR A 77 -12.06 -14.92 17.52
N ALA A 78 -13.23 -14.89 18.14
CA ALA A 78 -13.95 -16.11 18.54
C ALA A 78 -14.59 -16.75 17.30
N LEU A 79 -13.83 -17.56 16.59
CA LEU A 79 -14.30 -18.33 15.43
C LEU A 79 -14.57 -19.77 15.82
N LYS A 80 -15.51 -20.38 15.12
CA LYS A 80 -15.84 -21.81 15.26
C LYS A 80 -15.84 -22.50 13.90
N THR A 81 -15.53 -23.78 13.88
CA THR A 81 -15.72 -24.60 12.70
C THR A 81 -17.18 -24.53 12.24
N GLY A 82 -17.37 -24.22 10.97
CA GLY A 82 -18.69 -24.03 10.39
C GLY A 82 -19.07 -22.57 10.18
N ASP A 83 -18.42 -21.63 10.85
CA ASP A 83 -18.68 -20.20 10.67
C ASP A 83 -18.42 -19.77 9.22
N ARG A 84 -19.24 -18.90 8.70
CA ARG A 84 -18.96 -18.21 7.45
C ARG A 84 -18.18 -16.94 7.75
N VAL A 85 -17.05 -16.80 7.10
CA VAL A 85 -16.15 -15.66 7.31
C VAL A 85 -15.79 -15.01 5.98
N SER A 86 -15.43 -13.75 6.07
CA SER A 86 -14.74 -13.05 5.00
C SER A 86 -13.55 -12.27 5.54
N PHE A 87 -12.52 -12.15 4.71
CA PHE A 87 -11.31 -11.41 5.04
C PHE A 87 -10.62 -10.91 3.77
N SER A 88 -9.83 -9.88 3.92
CA SER A 88 -9.06 -9.29 2.82
C SER A 88 -7.75 -10.04 2.58
N THR A 89 -7.40 -10.25 1.31
CA THR A 89 -6.19 -10.99 0.88
C THR A 89 -4.95 -10.12 0.75
N ASN A 90 -4.89 -9.00 1.44
CA ASN A 90 -3.81 -8.03 1.27
C ASN A 90 -2.41 -8.59 1.50
N MET A 91 -2.29 -9.73 2.18
CA MET A 91 -1.02 -10.16 2.74
C MET A 91 -0.85 -11.70 2.70
N PRO A 92 -0.69 -12.32 1.50
CA PRO A 92 -0.32 -13.74 1.43
C PRO A 92 1.15 -13.92 1.80
N MET A 93 1.43 -14.80 2.74
CA MET A 93 2.78 -15.28 3.01
C MET A 93 2.91 -16.73 2.55
N ARG A 94 3.97 -16.99 1.78
CA ARG A 94 4.32 -18.34 1.33
C ARG A 94 5.39 -18.93 2.23
N ASN A 95 5.31 -20.24 2.46
CA ASN A 95 6.28 -21.00 3.28
C ASN A 95 6.50 -20.36 4.66
N PHE A 96 5.39 -19.93 5.29
CA PHE A 96 5.43 -19.31 6.61
C PHE A 96 5.59 -20.34 7.70
N HIS A 97 6.66 -20.23 8.49
CA HIS A 97 6.84 -21.00 9.72
C HIS A 97 6.33 -20.24 10.94
N SER A 98 5.31 -20.77 11.60
CA SER A 98 4.84 -20.23 12.88
C SER A 98 5.61 -20.89 14.02
N SER A 99 6.54 -20.17 14.63
CA SER A 99 7.28 -20.64 15.80
C SER A 99 6.38 -20.88 17.02
N THR A 100 5.30 -20.11 17.14
CA THR A 100 4.32 -20.27 18.23
C THR A 100 3.52 -21.58 18.12
N LEU A 101 3.21 -22.01 16.90
CA LEU A 101 2.46 -23.23 16.63
C LEU A 101 3.37 -24.40 16.26
N ASN A 102 4.67 -24.15 16.08
CA ASN A 102 5.65 -25.09 15.52
C ASN A 102 5.10 -25.75 14.24
N ARG A 103 4.58 -24.93 13.33
CA ARG A 103 3.88 -25.38 12.13
C ARG A 103 4.23 -24.55 10.92
N ASP A 104 4.41 -25.22 9.79
CA ASP A 104 4.60 -24.61 8.48
C ASP A 104 3.28 -24.47 7.75
N PHE A 105 3.11 -23.33 7.07
CA PHE A 105 1.98 -23.01 6.21
C PHE A 105 2.52 -22.73 4.80
N GLY A 106 2.03 -23.44 3.81
CA GLY A 106 2.44 -23.22 2.41
C GLY A 106 2.03 -21.83 1.93
N ILE A 107 0.77 -21.47 2.19
CA ILE A 107 0.24 -20.09 2.01
C ILE A 107 -0.63 -19.78 3.22
N ILE A 108 -0.42 -18.60 3.79
CA ILE A 108 -1.26 -18.05 4.85
C ILE A 108 -1.49 -16.56 4.61
N TYR A 109 -2.71 -16.09 4.85
CA TYR A 109 -3.07 -14.67 4.75
C TYR A 109 -3.07 -14.04 6.13
N PHE A 110 -2.25 -13.01 6.33
CA PHE A 110 -2.35 -12.18 7.53
C PHE A 110 -3.43 -11.13 7.32
N VAL A 111 -4.46 -11.17 8.17
CA VAL A 111 -5.66 -10.36 8.01
C VAL A 111 -5.83 -9.37 9.15
N ASN A 112 -6.39 -8.22 8.85
CA ASN A 112 -6.66 -7.21 9.87
C ASN A 112 -7.86 -7.57 10.75
N SER A 113 -8.80 -8.33 10.22
CA SER A 113 -9.97 -8.83 10.93
C SER A 113 -10.62 -9.95 10.12
N PHE A 114 -11.34 -10.81 10.83
CA PHE A 114 -12.34 -11.68 10.24
C PHE A 114 -13.70 -11.01 10.37
N SER A 115 -14.49 -10.98 9.31
CA SER A 115 -15.90 -10.60 9.36
C SER A 115 -16.74 -11.88 9.37
N THR A 116 -17.57 -12.05 10.39
CA THR A 116 -18.48 -13.18 10.50
C THR A 116 -19.89 -12.83 10.03
N ALA A 117 -20.73 -13.82 9.75
CA ALA A 117 -22.14 -13.59 9.40
C ALA A 117 -22.90 -12.82 10.50
N ASP A 118 -22.52 -13.04 11.76
CA ASP A 118 -23.12 -12.36 12.91
C ASP A 118 -22.76 -10.85 12.95
N ASP A 119 -21.58 -10.49 12.48
CA ASP A 119 -21.16 -9.08 12.36
C ASP A 119 -21.97 -8.35 11.28
N VAL A 120 -22.33 -9.04 10.20
CA VAL A 120 -23.18 -8.50 9.14
C VAL A 120 -24.60 -8.21 9.65
N HIS A 121 -25.15 -9.10 10.48
CA HIS A 121 -26.47 -8.89 11.09
C HIS A 121 -26.49 -7.77 12.12
N LYS A 122 -25.43 -7.58 12.90
CA LYS A 122 -25.30 -6.44 13.80
C LYS A 122 -25.21 -5.10 13.07
N SER A 123 -24.53 -5.09 11.91
CA SER A 123 -24.44 -3.88 11.07
C SER A 123 -25.77 -3.55 10.37
N ALA A 124 -26.57 -4.56 10.03
CA ALA A 124 -27.88 -4.36 9.40
C ALA A 124 -28.96 -3.78 10.36
N ALA A 125 -28.82 -4.04 11.67
CA ALA A 125 -29.72 -3.45 12.68
C ALA A 125 -29.44 -1.97 12.94
N ALA A 126 -28.34 -1.41 12.46
CA ALA A 126 -27.95 -0.01 12.59
C ALA A 126 -28.21 0.82 11.31
N GLY A 127 -29.09 0.37 10.43
CA GLY A 127 -29.75 1.18 9.39
C GLY A 127 -28.84 2.00 8.47
N THR A 128 -27.71 1.47 8.03
CA THR A 128 -26.91 2.12 6.99
C THR A 128 -26.56 1.11 5.90
N SER A 129 -27.10 1.34 4.71
CA SER A 129 -26.86 0.52 3.52
C SER A 129 -25.37 0.49 3.18
N VAL A 130 -24.73 -0.65 3.34
CA VAL A 130 -23.36 -0.90 2.84
C VAL A 130 -23.44 -1.39 1.39
N ALA A 131 -23.78 -0.48 0.47
CA ALA A 131 -23.47 -0.67 -0.94
C ALA A 131 -22.00 -0.31 -1.14
N ALA A 132 -21.24 -1.31 -1.57
CA ALA A 132 -19.92 -1.22 -2.22
C ALA A 132 -19.03 -0.04 -1.79
N SER A 133 -18.20 -0.27 -0.80
CA SER A 133 -17.07 0.62 -0.52
C SER A 133 -15.78 -0.18 -0.42
N HIS A 134 -15.32 -0.70 -1.58
CA HIS A 134 -14.01 -1.33 -1.71
C HIS A 134 -12.86 -0.33 -1.86
N ASN A 135 -13.15 0.96 -1.69
CA ASN A 135 -12.17 2.03 -1.76
C ASN A 135 -12.37 3.05 -0.65
N ARG A 136 -12.74 2.56 0.55
CA ARG A 136 -12.68 3.43 1.71
C ARG A 136 -11.25 3.32 2.25
N PRO A 137 -10.47 4.42 2.25
CA PRO A 137 -9.41 4.56 3.24
C PRO A 137 -10.04 4.16 4.58
N SER A 138 -9.32 3.44 5.43
CA SER A 138 -9.68 3.21 6.83
C SER A 138 -10.42 4.45 7.34
N PRO A 139 -11.58 4.34 8.01
CA PRO A 139 -12.47 5.47 8.29
C PRO A 139 -11.60 6.63 8.68
N ALA A 140 -11.72 7.76 7.94
CA ALA A 140 -10.74 8.84 7.91
C ALA A 140 -10.19 9.02 9.31
N ALA A 141 -8.99 8.53 9.52
CA ALA A 141 -8.47 8.37 10.85
C ALA A 141 -8.46 9.77 11.44
N ALA A 142 -9.17 9.95 12.53
CA ALA A 142 -9.28 11.26 13.16
C ALA A 142 -7.87 11.84 13.28
N PRO A 143 -7.64 13.11 12.93
CA PRO A 143 -6.33 13.73 13.10
C PRO A 143 -5.85 13.46 14.52
N VAL A 144 -4.61 13.03 14.67
CA VAL A 144 -4.00 12.95 15.98
C VAL A 144 -3.59 14.37 16.33
N GLU A 145 -4.36 15.00 17.23
CA GLU A 145 -4.07 16.36 17.69
C GLU A 145 -3.16 16.34 18.93
N GLY A 146 -2.41 17.41 19.12
CA GLY A 146 -1.62 17.62 20.34
C GLY A 146 -0.28 16.90 20.39
N ILE A 147 0.16 16.25 19.32
CA ILE A 147 1.51 15.66 19.24
C ILE A 147 2.49 16.72 18.77
N ALA A 148 3.15 17.39 19.70
CA ALA A 148 4.17 18.37 19.38
C ALA A 148 5.43 17.69 18.83
N LYS A 149 6.04 18.30 17.80
CA LYS A 149 7.35 17.87 17.29
C LYS A 149 8.40 17.92 18.41
N LEU A 150 9.34 16.99 18.41
CA LEU A 150 10.54 17.05 19.28
C LEU A 150 11.50 18.14 18.79
N ASP A 151 12.15 18.85 19.70
CA ASP A 151 13.12 19.91 19.36
C ASP A 151 14.23 19.43 18.43
N ALA A 152 14.73 18.21 18.67
CA ALA A 152 15.73 17.54 17.83
C ALA A 152 15.16 16.28 17.20
N GLY A 153 14.05 16.41 16.47
CA GLY A 153 13.37 15.27 15.84
C GLY A 153 12.72 15.65 14.52
N ASN A 154 12.11 14.67 13.91
CA ASN A 154 11.39 14.80 12.64
C ASN A 154 9.88 14.65 12.89
N THR A 155 9.07 15.27 12.05
CA THR A 155 7.67 14.89 11.86
C THR A 155 7.59 13.80 10.78
N ILE A 156 6.48 13.08 10.73
CA ILE A 156 6.22 12.08 9.67
C ILE A 156 6.26 12.76 8.30
N ARG A 157 5.66 13.94 8.18
CA ARG A 157 5.69 14.73 6.93
C ARG A 157 7.11 15.08 6.50
N GLU A 158 7.99 15.47 7.42
CA GLU A 158 9.40 15.77 7.11
C GLU A 158 10.16 14.51 6.70
N ILE A 159 9.89 13.37 7.35
CA ILE A 159 10.48 12.08 6.99
C ILE A 159 10.08 11.70 5.56
N GLU A 160 8.83 11.84 5.20
CA GLU A 160 8.35 11.54 3.84
C GLU A 160 8.93 12.49 2.80
N ALA A 161 8.99 13.80 3.10
CA ALA A 161 9.52 14.80 2.20
C ALA A 161 11.03 14.63 1.93
N ASP A 162 11.79 14.26 2.96
CA ASP A 162 13.26 14.11 2.91
C ASP A 162 13.72 12.64 2.91
N LYS A 163 12.84 11.69 2.60
CA LYS A 163 13.08 10.24 2.72
C LYS A 163 14.38 9.78 2.07
N GLU A 164 14.70 10.27 0.87
CA GLU A 164 15.93 9.88 0.18
C GLU A 164 17.19 10.39 0.87
N LYS A 165 17.14 11.56 1.52
CA LYS A 165 18.25 12.13 2.30
C LYS A 165 18.41 11.44 3.66
N LEU A 166 17.30 10.92 4.20
CA LEU A 166 17.24 10.29 5.52
C LEU A 166 17.39 8.76 5.44
N LYS A 167 17.33 8.17 4.26
CA LYS A 167 17.51 6.73 4.03
C LYS A 167 18.77 6.21 4.71
N GLY A 168 18.61 5.14 5.47
CA GLY A 168 19.70 4.50 6.24
C GLY A 168 20.18 5.31 7.46
N LYS A 169 19.59 6.47 7.74
CA LYS A 169 19.93 7.28 8.92
C LYS A 169 18.95 7.02 10.05
N THR A 170 19.41 7.29 11.26
CA THR A 170 18.54 7.28 12.44
C THR A 170 17.64 8.51 12.41
N VAL A 171 16.34 8.28 12.49
CA VAL A 171 15.30 9.30 12.65
C VAL A 171 14.72 9.21 14.05
N ARG A 172 14.27 10.35 14.57
CA ARG A 172 13.64 10.44 15.88
C ARG A 172 12.36 11.25 15.78
N LEU A 173 11.25 10.68 16.22
CA LEU A 173 9.94 11.33 16.13
C LEU A 173 9.08 11.04 17.35
N ARG A 174 8.12 11.93 17.62
CA ARG A 174 7.05 11.71 18.59
C ARG A 174 5.78 11.39 17.84
N GLY A 175 5.03 10.37 18.29
CA GLY A 175 3.77 10.01 17.67
C GLY A 175 2.90 9.18 18.59
N LYS A 176 1.67 8.95 18.14
CA LYS A 176 0.69 8.10 18.82
C LYS A 176 0.60 6.77 18.09
N ILE A 177 0.60 5.68 18.84
CA ILE A 177 0.39 4.34 18.29
C ILE A 177 -1.07 4.21 17.83
N THR A 178 -1.28 4.00 16.55
CA THR A 178 -2.61 3.81 15.94
C THR A 178 -2.95 2.34 15.74
N LYS A 179 -1.91 1.49 15.57
CA LYS A 179 -2.05 0.04 15.43
C LYS A 179 -0.81 -0.66 15.97
N PHE A 180 -0.99 -1.85 16.53
CA PHE A 180 0.12 -2.67 17.03
C PHE A 180 -0.13 -4.14 16.74
N ASN A 181 0.78 -4.77 16.02
CA ASN A 181 0.76 -6.18 15.65
C ASN A 181 2.02 -6.86 16.22
N PRO A 182 1.90 -7.62 17.31
CA PRO A 182 3.06 -8.24 17.93
C PRO A 182 3.53 -9.49 17.18
N ASN A 183 4.83 -9.72 17.23
CA ASN A 183 5.50 -10.96 16.83
C ASN A 183 5.23 -11.42 15.38
N ILE A 184 5.24 -10.48 14.44
CA ILE A 184 5.22 -10.79 13.01
C ILE A 184 6.66 -10.84 12.50
N MET A 185 7.10 -11.95 11.93
CA MET A 185 8.48 -12.16 11.43
C MET A 185 9.54 -11.87 12.51
N GLY A 186 9.23 -12.24 13.78
CA GLY A 186 10.14 -12.06 14.92
C GLY A 186 10.25 -10.61 15.42
N LYS A 187 9.45 -9.70 14.92
CA LYS A 187 9.41 -8.29 15.33
C LYS A 187 7.97 -7.86 15.66
N ASN A 188 7.85 -6.82 16.43
CA ASN A 188 6.58 -6.12 16.61
C ASN A 188 6.45 -5.04 15.54
N TRP A 189 5.25 -4.87 15.01
CA TRP A 189 4.92 -3.90 13.99
C TRP A 189 3.94 -2.89 14.56
N ALA A 190 4.32 -1.62 14.55
CA ALA A 190 3.49 -0.53 14.99
C ALA A 190 3.19 0.42 13.83
N HIS A 191 1.99 0.98 13.83
CA HIS A 191 1.67 2.13 13.02
C HIS A 191 1.62 3.35 13.93
N VAL A 192 2.23 4.40 13.49
CA VAL A 192 2.42 5.62 14.27
C VAL A 192 1.94 6.81 13.47
N ARG A 193 1.24 7.72 14.13
CA ARG A 193 0.80 8.98 13.54
C ARG A 193 1.16 10.14 14.43
N ASP A 194 1.54 11.25 13.81
CA ASP A 194 1.69 12.53 14.48
C ASP A 194 0.66 13.56 13.98
N SER A 195 0.77 14.80 14.42
CA SER A 195 -0.15 15.86 13.99
C SER A 195 0.18 16.46 12.62
N SER A 196 1.24 15.99 11.94
CA SER A 196 1.71 16.58 10.68
C SER A 196 1.03 16.00 9.45
N THR A 197 0.51 14.77 9.53
CA THR A 197 -0.13 14.05 8.42
C THR A 197 -1.25 13.15 8.93
N LEU A 198 -2.13 12.72 8.01
CA LEU A 198 -3.15 11.69 8.28
C LEU A 198 -2.63 10.28 8.00
N ASP A 199 -1.47 10.17 7.40
CA ASP A 199 -0.86 8.89 7.05
C ASP A 199 -0.12 8.30 8.26
N ASP A 200 -0.11 6.98 8.32
CA ASP A 200 0.61 6.23 9.36
C ASP A 200 2.01 5.88 8.87
N LEU A 201 3.01 6.11 9.70
CA LEU A 201 4.35 5.59 9.50
C LEU A 201 4.46 4.20 10.11
N THR A 202 4.90 3.23 9.32
CA THR A 202 5.16 1.86 9.79
C THR A 202 6.50 1.79 10.52
N VAL A 203 6.49 1.13 11.67
CA VAL A 203 7.68 0.99 12.55
C VAL A 203 7.82 -0.46 12.97
N THR A 204 9.04 -1.04 12.86
CA THR A 204 9.36 -2.32 13.50
C THR A 204 10.18 -2.11 14.77
N THR A 205 9.87 -2.89 15.80
CA THR A 205 10.50 -2.78 17.12
C THR A 205 10.51 -4.12 17.85
N SER A 206 11.36 -4.28 18.85
CA SER A 206 11.27 -5.35 19.85
C SER A 206 10.47 -4.93 21.08
N ASP A 207 10.18 -3.63 21.24
CA ASP A 207 9.46 -3.11 22.40
C ASP A 207 7.96 -3.43 22.31
N LYS A 208 7.30 -3.51 23.47
CA LYS A 208 5.83 -3.70 23.55
C LYS A 208 5.17 -2.36 23.84
N VAL A 209 4.19 -2.03 23.03
CA VAL A 209 3.40 -0.80 23.17
C VAL A 209 1.91 -1.12 23.04
N SER A 210 1.07 -0.17 23.37
CA SER A 210 -0.40 -0.28 23.24
C SER A 210 -0.93 0.78 22.27
N VAL A 211 -2.02 0.45 21.59
CA VAL A 211 -2.74 1.43 20.77
C VAL A 211 -3.19 2.58 21.68
N GLY A 212 -2.92 3.80 21.27
CA GLY A 212 -3.20 5.01 22.03
C GLY A 212 -2.00 5.59 22.80
N ASP A 213 -0.93 4.80 23.02
CA ASP A 213 0.29 5.30 23.65
C ASP A 213 0.87 6.46 22.83
N VAL A 214 1.29 7.53 23.52
CA VAL A 214 2.14 8.58 22.97
C VAL A 214 3.58 8.19 23.28
N VAL A 215 4.40 8.16 22.23
CA VAL A 215 5.74 7.57 22.30
C VAL A 215 6.76 8.41 21.56
N ILE A 216 8.01 8.28 22.00
CA ILE A 216 9.20 8.71 21.25
C ILE A 216 9.80 7.48 20.58
N ILE A 217 10.03 7.57 19.29
CA ILE A 217 10.56 6.51 18.43
C ILE A 217 11.91 6.96 17.90
N GLU A 218 12.89 6.08 17.99
CA GLU A 218 14.21 6.28 17.40
C GLU A 218 14.64 5.02 16.67
N GLY A 219 14.89 5.10 15.37
CA GLY A 219 15.21 3.94 14.54
C GLY A 219 15.73 4.32 13.17
N THR A 220 16.11 3.32 12.38
CA THR A 220 16.67 3.52 11.04
C THR A 220 15.59 3.72 10.01
N LEU A 221 15.65 4.78 9.21
CA LEU A 221 14.74 4.98 8.10
C LEU A 221 15.10 4.09 6.92
N GLU A 222 14.17 3.27 6.50
CA GLU A 222 14.25 2.49 5.28
C GLU A 222 13.28 3.01 4.22
N VAL A 223 13.74 3.01 2.97
CA VAL A 223 12.98 3.48 1.81
C VAL A 223 12.91 2.37 0.79
N ASN A 224 11.72 2.15 0.25
CA ASN A 224 11.43 1.08 -0.71
C ASN A 224 11.86 -0.30 -0.17
N LYS A 225 11.60 -0.53 1.12
CA LYS A 225 11.92 -1.80 1.76
C LYS A 225 10.96 -2.87 1.29
N ASP A 226 11.50 -3.88 0.64
CA ASP A 226 10.76 -5.07 0.23
C ASP A 226 11.15 -6.25 1.12
N PHE A 227 10.17 -6.81 1.82
CA PHE A 227 10.31 -8.03 2.61
C PHE A 227 9.98 -9.29 1.80
N GLY A 228 9.75 -9.14 0.50
CA GLY A 228 9.24 -10.18 -0.38
C GLY A 228 7.73 -10.38 -0.25
N TYR A 229 7.19 -11.22 -1.13
CA TYR A 229 5.77 -11.65 -1.10
C TYR A 229 4.75 -10.50 -1.22
N GLY A 230 5.13 -9.36 -1.78
CA GLY A 230 4.27 -8.18 -1.93
C GLY A 230 4.28 -7.22 -0.74
N TYR A 231 5.15 -7.43 0.24
CA TYR A 231 5.34 -6.52 1.38
C TYR A 231 6.39 -5.48 1.05
N ALA A 232 6.01 -4.47 0.32
CA ALA A 232 6.85 -3.32 0.04
C ALA A 232 6.37 -2.09 0.81
N TYR A 233 7.28 -1.46 1.52
CA TYR A 233 7.03 -0.23 2.26
C TYR A 233 7.81 0.91 1.61
N PRO A 234 7.12 1.91 1.04
CA PRO A 234 7.78 3.09 0.47
C PRO A 234 8.65 3.81 1.49
N VAL A 235 8.18 3.89 2.74
CA VAL A 235 8.89 4.49 3.88
C VAL A 235 8.53 3.73 5.14
N MET A 236 9.53 3.37 5.95
CA MET A 236 9.33 2.76 7.27
C MET A 236 10.52 3.00 8.18
N VAL A 237 10.34 2.81 9.47
CA VAL A 237 11.43 2.85 10.46
C VAL A 237 11.67 1.44 11.00
N GLU A 238 12.89 0.94 10.82
CA GLU A 238 13.26 -0.38 11.30
C GLU A 238 14.04 -0.34 12.61
N ASN A 239 13.88 -1.42 13.39
CA ASN A 239 14.60 -1.69 14.63
C ASN A 239 14.52 -0.52 15.61
N ALA A 240 13.36 0.09 15.68
CA ALA A 240 13.15 1.25 16.51
C ALA A 240 13.16 0.88 18.00
N LYS A 241 13.79 1.76 18.78
CA LYS A 241 13.60 1.86 20.22
C LYS A 241 12.41 2.77 20.48
N ILE A 242 11.47 2.32 21.30
CA ILE A 242 10.27 3.07 21.64
C ILE A 242 10.28 3.40 23.13
N THR A 243 10.13 4.68 23.44
CA THR A 243 10.01 5.20 24.81
C THR A 243 8.63 5.80 24.98
N ARG A 244 7.88 5.36 25.98
CA ARG A 244 6.57 5.95 26.34
C ARG A 244 6.78 7.28 27.07
N GLU A 245 5.89 8.21 26.84
CA GLU A 245 5.80 9.47 27.58
C GLU A 245 4.78 9.41 28.69
#